data_80694318a48d177d2a7a385f7a21a167
#
_entry.id   80694318a48d177d2a7a385f7a21a167
#
_cell.length_a   1.000
_cell.length_b   1.000
_cell.length_c   1.000
_cell.angle_alpha   90.00
_cell.angle_beta   90.00
_cell.angle_gamma   90.00
#
_symmetry.space_group_name_H-M   'P 1'
#
loop_
_entity.id
_entity.type
_entity.pdbx_description
1 polymer ?
#
loop_
_entity_poly.entity_id
_entity_poly.type
_entity_poly.pdbx_seq_one_letter_code
_entity_poly.pdbx_strand_id
1 'polypeptide(L)'
;MTNSQRCETGVNQNFQGGINNMEGFKVVKRDGKLVDFDTMRIITALENAYKDFYNTDKVSDEHDTQITQVFFETFNEILELDDDSISVEEIQNIVIKHLKDFNSEVCSAYEEYRNERNRIREIRGETFKNIAGIIDGTNKATLNENGNKKGELNSVQRDLIAGEVSKAMARKIIPKDIYKAHEKGGLHIHK
;
A
#
# COMPACT_ATOMS: atom_id res chain seq x y z
N MET A 1 -3.07 37.18 28.74
CA MET A 1 -2.93 37.75 27.38
C MET A 1 -1.69 37.14 26.78
N THR A 2 -1.86 36.06 26.06
CA THR A 2 -0.78 35.34 25.38
C THR A 2 -1.07 35.33 23.89
N ASN A 3 -0.30 36.12 23.20
CA ASN A 3 -0.36 36.33 21.75
C ASN A 3 0.39 35.11 21.10
N SER A 4 -0.35 34.18 20.57
CA SER A 4 0.16 33.14 19.68
C SER A 4 0.10 33.68 18.25
N GLN A 5 1.10 34.43 17.84
CA GLN A 5 1.35 34.73 16.44
C GLN A 5 2.08 33.53 15.83
N ARG A 6 1.33 32.69 15.14
CA ARG A 6 1.88 31.73 14.18
C ARG A 6 2.48 32.52 13.04
N CYS A 7 3.78 32.33 12.79
CA CYS A 7 4.43 32.85 11.60
C CYS A 7 3.76 32.28 10.35
N GLU A 8 2.94 33.09 9.70
CA GLU A 8 2.49 32.85 8.32
C GLU A 8 3.67 33.20 7.39
N THR A 9 4.53 32.23 7.16
CA THR A 9 5.60 32.34 6.15
C THR A 9 5.00 32.18 4.76
N GLY A 10 5.58 32.89 3.76
CA GLY A 10 5.09 33.05 2.38
C GLY A 10 4.90 31.77 1.54
N VAL A 11 4.97 30.58 2.13
CA VAL A 11 4.66 29.28 1.57
C VAL A 11 3.16 29.13 1.23
N ASN A 12 2.27 29.85 1.95
CA ASN A 12 0.82 29.71 1.79
C ASN A 12 0.25 30.24 0.45
N GLN A 13 0.90 31.20 -0.21
CA GLN A 13 0.32 31.79 -1.43
C GLN A 13 0.54 30.93 -2.68
N ASN A 14 1.69 30.27 -2.81
CA ASN A 14 1.95 29.33 -3.91
C ASN A 14 1.18 28.03 -3.74
N PHE A 15 0.95 27.59 -2.49
CA PHE A 15 0.14 26.43 -2.17
C PHE A 15 -1.33 26.60 -2.56
N GLN A 16 -1.91 27.77 -2.26
CA GLN A 16 -3.30 28.10 -2.62
C GLN A 16 -3.50 28.18 -4.15
N GLY A 17 -2.52 28.70 -4.89
CA GLY A 17 -2.55 28.77 -6.36
C GLY A 17 -2.48 27.38 -7.03
N GLY A 18 -1.65 26.49 -6.51
CA GLY A 18 -1.50 25.12 -7.02
C GLY A 18 -2.74 24.26 -6.74
N ILE A 19 -3.35 24.38 -5.56
CA ILE A 19 -4.58 23.64 -5.22
C ILE A 19 -5.74 24.05 -6.14
N ASN A 20 -5.86 25.33 -6.49
CA ASN A 20 -6.90 25.80 -7.41
C ASN A 20 -6.75 25.26 -8.84
N ASN A 21 -5.52 24.90 -9.26
CA ASN A 21 -5.25 24.27 -10.56
C ASN A 21 -5.59 22.78 -10.60
N MET A 22 -5.82 22.14 -9.44
CA MET A 22 -6.16 20.71 -9.34
C MET A 22 -7.69 20.48 -9.25
N GLU A 23 -8.51 21.52 -9.42
CA GLU A 23 -9.96 21.37 -9.43
C GLU A 23 -10.37 20.50 -10.64
N GLY A 24 -10.89 19.30 -10.38
CA GLY A 24 -11.22 18.33 -11.42
C GLY A 24 -10.16 17.24 -11.66
N PHE A 25 -8.93 17.39 -11.18
CA PHE A 25 -7.90 16.36 -11.32
C PHE A 25 -8.24 15.11 -10.48
N LYS A 26 -8.12 13.94 -11.09
CA LYS A 26 -8.55 12.68 -10.48
C LYS A 26 -7.41 11.74 -10.20
N VAL A 27 -7.60 10.91 -9.20
CA VAL A 27 -6.71 9.77 -8.90
C VAL A 27 -7.38 8.47 -9.27
N VAL A 28 -6.72 7.69 -10.11
CA VAL A 28 -7.14 6.33 -10.46
C VAL A 28 -6.66 5.39 -9.34
N LYS A 29 -7.62 4.85 -8.58
CA LYS A 29 -7.32 3.80 -7.60
C LYS A 29 -6.98 2.48 -8.27
N ARG A 30 -6.37 1.56 -7.51
CA ARG A 30 -6.02 0.19 -7.97
C ARG A 30 -7.22 -0.65 -8.42
N ASP A 31 -8.42 -0.35 -7.94
CA ASP A 31 -9.68 -0.97 -8.36
C ASP A 31 -10.31 -0.28 -9.59
N GLY A 32 -9.60 0.68 -10.21
CA GLY A 32 -10.05 1.44 -11.36
C GLY A 32 -10.99 2.61 -11.03
N LYS A 33 -11.33 2.83 -9.76
CA LYS A 33 -12.20 3.95 -9.37
C LYS A 33 -11.47 5.27 -9.42
N LEU A 34 -12.15 6.28 -9.96
CA LEU A 34 -11.70 7.67 -9.95
C LEU A 34 -12.15 8.35 -8.64
N VAL A 35 -11.23 9.03 -8.00
CA VAL A 35 -11.49 9.86 -6.80
C VAL A 35 -10.80 11.20 -6.94
N ASP A 36 -11.23 12.20 -6.20
CA ASP A 36 -10.58 13.50 -6.18
C ASP A 36 -9.16 13.39 -5.64
N PHE A 37 -8.26 14.22 -6.19
CA PHE A 37 -6.89 14.30 -5.73
C PHE A 37 -6.86 14.94 -4.33
N ASP A 38 -6.20 14.28 -3.40
CA ASP A 38 -6.11 14.68 -2.00
C ASP A 38 -4.63 14.78 -1.61
N THR A 39 -4.12 16.00 -1.57
CA THR A 39 -2.72 16.31 -1.24
C THR A 39 -2.33 15.83 0.15
N MET A 40 -3.27 15.86 1.12
CA MET A 40 -3.01 15.44 2.49
C MET A 40 -2.63 13.97 2.60
N ARG A 41 -3.03 13.13 1.64
CA ARG A 41 -2.64 11.71 1.60
C ARG A 41 -1.16 11.51 1.33
N ILE A 42 -0.54 12.38 0.52
CA ILE A 42 0.90 12.33 0.25
C ILE A 42 1.66 12.75 1.51
N ILE A 43 1.26 13.87 2.12
CA ILE A 43 1.88 14.39 3.35
C ILE A 43 1.79 13.34 4.47
N THR A 44 0.60 12.81 4.73
CA THR A 44 0.39 11.78 5.76
C THR A 44 1.21 10.52 5.50
N ALA A 45 1.36 10.11 4.24
CA ALA A 45 2.18 8.95 3.90
C ALA A 45 3.67 9.20 4.17
N LEU A 46 4.17 10.40 3.86
CA LEU A 46 5.54 10.82 4.17
C LEU A 46 5.78 10.91 5.68
N GLU A 47 4.88 11.59 6.42
CA GLU A 47 4.97 11.67 7.88
C GLU A 47 5.04 10.29 8.55
N ASN A 48 4.18 9.36 8.11
CA ASN A 48 4.19 8.00 8.64
C ASN A 48 5.49 7.27 8.34
N ALA A 49 6.06 7.46 7.14
CA ALA A 49 7.36 6.87 6.80
C ALA A 49 8.48 7.38 7.70
N TYR A 50 8.53 8.68 7.97
CA TYR A 50 9.50 9.27 8.89
C TYR A 50 9.30 8.79 10.33
N LYS A 51 8.05 8.75 10.81
CA LYS A 51 7.71 8.26 12.15
C LYS A 51 8.11 6.79 12.33
N ASP A 52 7.80 5.95 11.36
CA ASP A 52 8.13 4.53 11.41
C ASP A 52 9.65 4.30 11.35
N PHE A 53 10.36 5.02 10.49
CA PHE A 53 11.82 4.89 10.37
C PHE A 53 12.57 5.32 11.63
N TYR A 54 12.20 6.47 12.21
CA TYR A 54 12.83 6.99 13.43
C TYR A 54 12.23 6.45 14.73
N ASN A 55 11.22 5.55 14.64
CA ASN A 55 10.50 4.98 15.78
C ASN A 55 9.97 6.05 16.76
N THR A 56 9.27 7.05 16.24
CA THR A 56 8.77 8.21 16.98
C THR A 56 7.30 8.49 16.65
N ASP A 57 6.56 9.02 17.63
CA ASP A 57 5.17 9.44 17.42
C ASP A 57 5.03 10.84 16.80
N LYS A 58 6.13 11.62 16.79
CA LYS A 58 6.13 13.00 16.29
C LYS A 58 7.26 13.23 15.31
N VAL A 59 6.95 13.93 14.24
CA VAL A 59 7.94 14.44 13.28
C VAL A 59 8.68 15.63 13.92
N SER A 60 10.01 15.69 13.79
CA SER A 60 10.81 16.85 14.20
C SER A 60 10.64 18.01 13.20
N ASP A 61 10.95 19.24 13.61
CA ASP A 61 10.88 20.42 12.73
C ASP A 61 11.78 20.27 11.49
N GLU A 62 12.93 19.61 11.63
CA GLU A 62 13.83 19.31 10.52
C GLU A 62 13.21 18.34 9.52
N HIS A 63 12.59 17.25 10.02
CA HIS A 63 11.92 16.26 9.18
C HIS A 63 10.65 16.83 8.54
N ASP A 64 9.91 17.71 9.24
CA ASP A 64 8.76 18.42 8.68
C ASP A 64 9.16 19.29 7.49
N THR A 65 10.32 19.94 7.57
CA THR A 65 10.89 20.71 6.45
C THR A 65 11.22 19.80 5.26
N GLN A 66 11.82 18.62 5.50
CA GLN A 66 12.13 17.64 4.44
C GLN A 66 10.85 17.10 3.81
N ILE A 67 9.86 16.73 4.61
CA ILE A 67 8.56 16.25 4.15
C ILE A 67 7.88 17.30 3.26
N THR A 68 7.88 18.55 3.70
CA THR A 68 7.32 19.66 2.95
C THR A 68 8.03 19.83 1.60
N GLN A 69 9.35 19.72 1.56
CA GLN A 69 10.15 19.83 0.34
C GLN A 69 9.85 18.69 -0.63
N VAL A 70 9.88 17.44 -0.16
CA VAL A 70 9.52 16.25 -0.98
C VAL A 70 8.09 16.36 -1.52
N PHE A 71 7.17 16.86 -0.69
CA PHE A 71 5.79 17.09 -1.11
C PHE A 71 5.71 18.11 -2.25
N PHE A 72 6.39 19.25 -2.14
CA PHE A 72 6.36 20.28 -3.18
C PHE A 72 6.97 19.79 -4.50
N GLU A 73 8.12 19.10 -4.45
CA GLU A 73 8.73 18.51 -5.66
C GLU A 73 7.78 17.50 -6.33
N THR A 74 7.17 16.62 -5.51
CA THR A 74 6.17 15.66 -6.00
C THR A 74 4.96 16.36 -6.62
N PHE A 75 4.45 17.37 -5.95
CA PHE A 75 3.27 18.10 -6.40
C PHE A 75 3.52 18.87 -7.69
N ASN A 76 4.68 19.53 -7.81
CA ASN A 76 5.06 20.23 -9.03
C ASN A 76 5.20 19.27 -10.21
N GLU A 77 5.85 18.11 -10.03
CA GLU A 77 5.95 17.09 -11.08
C GLU A 77 4.58 16.57 -11.52
N ILE A 78 3.63 16.42 -10.58
CA ILE A 78 2.25 16.03 -10.92
C ILE A 78 1.54 17.16 -11.70
N LEU A 79 1.75 18.42 -11.36
CA LEU A 79 1.16 19.56 -12.08
C LEU A 79 1.70 19.73 -13.51
N GLU A 80 2.92 19.23 -13.78
CA GLU A 80 3.52 19.26 -15.12
C GLU A 80 2.99 18.14 -16.03
N LEU A 81 2.23 17.18 -15.49
CA LEU A 81 1.57 16.16 -16.30
C LEU A 81 0.42 16.79 -17.09
N ASP A 82 0.39 16.52 -18.39
CA ASP A 82 -0.65 17.02 -19.31
C ASP A 82 -1.88 16.08 -19.34
N ASP A 83 -2.19 15.46 -18.18
CA ASP A 83 -3.26 14.50 -17.99
C ASP A 83 -4.27 15.00 -16.96
N ASP A 84 -5.54 14.65 -17.10
CA ASP A 84 -6.61 14.97 -16.14
C ASP A 84 -6.65 14.00 -14.94
N SER A 85 -5.82 12.97 -14.93
CA SER A 85 -5.76 11.97 -13.88
C SER A 85 -4.41 11.28 -13.78
N ILE A 86 -4.09 10.80 -12.58
CA ILE A 86 -2.88 10.04 -12.28
C ILE A 86 -3.21 8.79 -11.47
N SER A 87 -2.49 7.70 -11.67
CA SER A 87 -2.65 6.51 -10.85
C SER A 87 -1.97 6.65 -9.48
N VAL A 88 -2.50 5.94 -8.47
CA VAL A 88 -1.84 5.87 -7.14
C VAL A 88 -0.41 5.35 -7.26
N GLU A 89 -0.12 4.45 -8.20
CA GLU A 89 1.21 3.89 -8.40
C GLU A 89 2.20 4.94 -8.94
N GLU A 90 1.76 5.76 -9.88
CA GLU A 90 2.58 6.87 -10.44
C GLU A 90 2.88 7.90 -9.37
N ILE A 91 1.88 8.32 -8.58
CA ILE A 91 2.12 9.22 -7.42
C ILE A 91 3.18 8.64 -6.49
N GLN A 92 3.07 7.34 -6.15
CA GLN A 92 4.05 6.69 -5.27
C GLN A 92 5.45 6.61 -5.88
N ASN A 93 5.56 6.44 -7.20
CA ASN A 93 6.85 6.43 -7.89
C ASN A 93 7.50 7.82 -7.88
N ILE A 94 6.71 8.87 -8.11
CA ILE A 94 7.19 10.27 -8.02
C ILE A 94 7.65 10.58 -6.58
N VAL A 95 6.86 10.22 -5.57
CA VAL A 95 7.25 10.37 -4.15
C VAL A 95 8.57 9.67 -3.85
N ILE A 96 8.74 8.42 -4.29
CA ILE A 96 9.99 7.66 -4.08
C ILE A 96 11.17 8.34 -4.76
N LYS A 97 11.01 8.84 -5.98
CA LYS A 97 12.04 9.56 -6.72
C LYS A 97 12.55 10.74 -5.91
N HIS A 98 11.66 11.63 -5.47
CA HIS A 98 12.06 12.83 -4.71
C HIS A 98 12.54 12.48 -3.29
N LEU A 99 11.87 11.56 -2.59
CA LEU A 99 12.28 11.15 -1.25
C LEU A 99 13.70 10.56 -1.23
N LYS A 100 14.10 9.86 -2.29
CA LYS A 100 15.45 9.30 -2.43
C LYS A 100 16.53 10.37 -2.48
N ASP A 101 16.26 11.51 -3.10
CA ASP A 101 17.20 12.62 -3.21
C ASP A 101 17.38 13.35 -1.87
N PHE A 102 16.36 13.37 -1.02
CA PHE A 102 16.39 14.02 0.29
C PHE A 102 16.86 13.08 1.41
N ASN A 103 16.37 11.85 1.44
CA ASN A 103 16.69 10.87 2.49
C ASN A 103 16.55 9.44 1.97
N SER A 104 17.66 8.87 1.52
CA SER A 104 17.69 7.52 0.94
C SER A 104 17.33 6.41 1.94
N GLU A 105 17.57 6.60 3.24
CA GLU A 105 17.27 5.61 4.28
C GLU A 105 15.77 5.56 4.55
N VAL A 106 15.12 6.73 4.72
CA VAL A 106 13.66 6.82 4.84
C VAL A 106 12.99 6.33 3.55
N CYS A 107 13.56 6.63 2.38
CA CYS A 107 13.07 6.13 1.10
C CYS A 107 13.04 4.60 1.06
N SER A 108 14.12 3.94 1.49
CA SER A 108 14.21 2.48 1.54
C SER A 108 13.15 1.88 2.48
N ALA A 109 12.93 2.49 3.64
CA ALA A 109 11.89 2.08 4.58
C ALA A 109 10.48 2.26 3.98
N TYR A 110 10.24 3.38 3.29
CA TYR A 110 8.98 3.63 2.59
C TYR A 110 8.70 2.60 1.49
N GLU A 111 9.71 2.26 0.68
CA GLU A 111 9.61 1.22 -0.35
C GLU A 111 9.31 -0.16 0.25
N GLU A 112 9.99 -0.52 1.35
CA GLU A 112 9.73 -1.79 2.03
C GLU A 112 8.30 -1.87 2.57
N TYR A 113 7.82 -0.81 3.22
CA TYR A 113 6.43 -0.71 3.67
C TYR A 113 5.43 -0.83 2.51
N ARG A 114 5.66 -0.11 1.40
CA ARG A 114 4.84 -0.19 0.18
C ARG A 114 4.77 -1.62 -0.35
N ASN A 115 5.93 -2.27 -0.47
CA ASN A 115 6.04 -3.63 -0.98
C ASN A 115 5.32 -4.64 -0.08
N GLU A 116 5.43 -4.50 1.25
CA GLU A 116 4.71 -5.35 2.20
C GLU A 116 3.19 -5.14 2.10
N ARG A 117 2.73 -3.89 1.97
CA ARG A 117 1.29 -3.59 1.76
C ARG A 117 0.76 -4.14 0.45
N ASN A 118 1.55 -4.13 -0.62
CA ASN A 118 1.20 -4.74 -1.90
C ASN A 118 1.10 -6.26 -1.76
N ARG A 119 2.10 -6.89 -1.14
CA ARG A 119 2.11 -8.33 -0.86
C ARG A 119 0.87 -8.78 -0.06
N ILE A 120 0.51 -8.04 0.99
CA ILE A 120 -0.69 -8.34 1.79
C ILE A 120 -1.97 -8.26 0.93
N ARG A 121 -2.06 -7.28 0.03
CA ARG A 121 -3.22 -7.14 -0.87
C ARG A 121 -3.31 -8.28 -1.87
N GLU A 122 -2.18 -8.68 -2.46
CA GLU A 122 -2.10 -9.81 -3.38
C GLU A 122 -2.56 -11.11 -2.71
N ILE A 123 -2.04 -11.41 -1.52
CA ILE A 123 -2.44 -12.60 -0.75
C ILE A 123 -3.95 -12.58 -0.46
N ARG A 124 -4.49 -11.42 -0.05
CA ARG A 124 -5.93 -11.30 0.22
C ARG A 124 -6.75 -11.50 -1.04
N GLY A 125 -6.33 -10.93 -2.17
CA GLY A 125 -7.01 -11.08 -3.46
C GLY A 125 -7.00 -12.52 -3.94
N GLU A 126 -5.86 -13.20 -3.87
CA GLU A 126 -5.71 -14.60 -4.22
C GLU A 126 -6.58 -15.51 -3.34
N THR A 127 -6.51 -15.33 -2.02
CA THR A 127 -7.30 -16.11 -1.06
C THR A 127 -8.79 -15.96 -1.33
N PHE A 128 -9.26 -14.73 -1.54
CA PHE A 128 -10.67 -14.48 -1.85
C PHE A 128 -11.09 -15.15 -3.17
N LYS A 129 -10.25 -15.06 -4.21
CA LYS A 129 -10.51 -15.71 -5.50
C LYS A 129 -10.59 -17.23 -5.37
N ASN A 130 -9.68 -17.82 -4.58
CA ASN A 130 -9.68 -19.27 -4.35
C ASN A 130 -10.92 -19.72 -3.59
N ILE A 131 -11.31 -18.99 -2.55
CA ILE A 131 -12.53 -19.27 -1.77
C ILE A 131 -13.78 -19.15 -2.64
N ALA A 132 -13.88 -18.10 -3.44
CA ALA A 132 -15.00 -17.93 -4.37
C ALA A 132 -15.08 -19.11 -5.36
N GLY A 133 -13.92 -19.51 -5.92
CA GLY A 133 -13.85 -20.65 -6.83
C GLY A 133 -14.18 -22.02 -6.20
N ILE A 134 -14.00 -22.17 -4.87
CA ILE A 134 -14.45 -23.36 -4.13
C ILE A 134 -15.99 -23.34 -4.01
N ILE A 135 -16.57 -22.19 -3.69
CA ILE A 135 -18.02 -22.02 -3.47
C ILE A 135 -18.79 -22.22 -4.77
N ASP A 136 -18.33 -21.64 -5.88
CA ASP A 136 -18.98 -21.71 -7.19
C ASP A 136 -18.58 -22.95 -8.03
N GLY A 137 -17.64 -23.78 -7.51
CA GLY A 137 -17.22 -25.01 -8.17
C GLY A 137 -16.25 -24.82 -9.34
N THR A 138 -15.70 -23.62 -9.54
CA THR A 138 -14.76 -23.33 -10.65
C THR A 138 -13.31 -23.71 -10.33
N ASN A 139 -12.92 -23.76 -9.04
CA ASN A 139 -11.59 -24.16 -8.61
C ASN A 139 -11.43 -25.70 -8.56
N LYS A 140 -11.37 -26.33 -9.74
CA LYS A 140 -11.26 -27.78 -9.86
C LYS A 140 -10.00 -28.38 -9.24
N ALA A 141 -8.90 -27.62 -9.20
CA ALA A 141 -7.66 -28.08 -8.61
C ALA A 141 -7.82 -28.34 -7.10
N THR A 142 -8.35 -27.36 -6.37
CA THR A 142 -8.60 -27.48 -4.93
C THR A 142 -9.73 -28.45 -4.61
N LEU A 143 -10.78 -28.50 -5.41
CA LEU A 143 -11.91 -29.43 -5.23
C LEU A 143 -11.49 -30.90 -5.40
N ASN A 144 -10.48 -31.16 -6.23
CA ASN A 144 -9.94 -32.50 -6.49
C ASN A 144 -8.75 -32.88 -5.59
N GLU A 145 -8.27 -31.98 -4.73
CA GLU A 145 -7.14 -32.22 -3.84
C GLU A 145 -7.38 -33.40 -2.88
N ASN A 146 -8.65 -33.70 -2.58
CA ASN A 146 -9.08 -34.86 -1.82
C ASN A 146 -9.95 -35.78 -2.70
N GLY A 147 -9.34 -36.52 -3.62
CA GLY A 147 -10.02 -37.35 -4.63
C GLY A 147 -11.07 -38.36 -4.11
N ASN A 148 -11.13 -38.60 -2.80
CA ASN A 148 -12.12 -39.48 -2.15
C ASN A 148 -13.35 -38.76 -1.61
N LYS A 149 -13.42 -37.41 -1.68
CA LYS A 149 -14.53 -36.62 -1.17
C LYS A 149 -15.21 -35.84 -2.32
N LYS A 150 -16.53 -35.81 -2.34
CA LYS A 150 -17.27 -35.00 -3.29
C LYS A 150 -17.16 -33.53 -2.90
N GLY A 151 -16.47 -32.70 -3.71
CA GLY A 151 -16.26 -31.29 -3.46
C GLY A 151 -17.51 -30.41 -3.42
N GLU A 152 -18.66 -30.97 -3.81
CA GLU A 152 -19.97 -30.30 -3.78
C GLU A 152 -20.62 -30.33 -2.39
N LEU A 153 -20.11 -31.12 -1.45
CA LEU A 153 -20.66 -31.21 -0.10
C LEU A 153 -20.22 -30.01 0.74
N ASN A 154 -21.16 -29.35 1.41
CA ASN A 154 -20.90 -28.18 2.27
C ASN A 154 -19.81 -28.43 3.33
N SER A 155 -19.70 -29.65 3.86
CA SER A 155 -18.64 -30.00 4.80
C SER A 155 -17.26 -30.00 4.16
N VAL A 156 -17.15 -30.49 2.92
CA VAL A 156 -15.89 -30.53 2.17
C VAL A 156 -15.50 -29.11 1.75
N GLN A 157 -16.45 -28.31 1.26
CA GLN A 157 -16.20 -26.91 0.92
C GLN A 157 -15.69 -26.12 2.14
N ARG A 158 -16.30 -26.30 3.30
CA ARG A 158 -15.86 -25.68 4.54
C ARG A 158 -14.43 -26.06 4.92
N ASP A 159 -14.06 -27.34 4.80
CA ASP A 159 -12.71 -27.81 5.08
C ASP A 159 -11.68 -27.21 4.10
N LEU A 160 -12.02 -27.13 2.81
CA LEU A 160 -11.18 -26.54 1.79
C LEU A 160 -10.99 -25.01 1.99
N ILE A 161 -12.07 -24.32 2.34
CA ILE A 161 -12.00 -22.87 2.69
C ILE A 161 -11.12 -22.66 3.91
N ALA A 162 -11.25 -23.49 4.96
CA ALA A 162 -10.38 -23.43 6.13
C ALA A 162 -8.90 -23.65 5.75
N GLY A 163 -8.63 -24.55 4.79
CA GLY A 163 -7.30 -24.75 4.22
C GLY A 163 -6.74 -23.51 3.55
N GLU A 164 -7.51 -22.83 2.70
CA GLU A 164 -7.08 -21.59 2.04
C GLU A 164 -6.83 -20.45 3.03
N VAL A 165 -7.68 -20.30 4.04
CA VAL A 165 -7.46 -19.31 5.11
C VAL A 165 -6.17 -19.65 5.89
N SER A 166 -5.93 -20.93 6.22
CA SER A 166 -4.72 -21.38 6.91
C SER A 166 -3.45 -21.11 6.09
N LYS A 167 -3.48 -21.32 4.77
CA LYS A 167 -2.37 -20.99 3.85
C LYS A 167 -2.07 -19.50 3.90
N ALA A 168 -3.10 -18.63 3.80
CA ALA A 168 -2.94 -17.18 3.85
C ALA A 168 -2.37 -16.70 5.19
N MET A 169 -2.82 -17.27 6.31
CA MET A 169 -2.31 -16.95 7.65
C MET A 169 -0.87 -17.43 7.85
N ALA A 170 -0.52 -18.61 7.35
CA ALA A 170 0.85 -19.12 7.39
C ALA A 170 1.83 -18.19 6.68
N ARG A 171 1.48 -17.67 5.50
CA ARG A 171 2.29 -16.67 4.78
C ARG A 171 2.56 -15.40 5.58
N LYS A 172 1.67 -15.06 6.54
CA LYS A 172 1.79 -13.88 7.38
C LYS A 172 2.58 -14.13 8.68
N ILE A 173 2.44 -15.32 9.26
CA ILE A 173 2.98 -15.66 10.59
C ILE A 173 4.38 -16.26 10.49
N ILE A 174 4.63 -17.06 9.46
CA ILE A 174 5.90 -17.76 9.28
C ILE A 174 6.94 -16.80 8.69
N PRO A 175 8.20 -16.79 9.17
CA PRO A 175 9.28 -16.00 8.58
C PRO A 175 9.39 -16.21 7.07
N LYS A 176 9.64 -15.13 6.33
CA LYS A 176 9.59 -15.11 4.84
C LYS A 176 10.54 -16.13 4.19
N ASP A 177 11.74 -16.31 4.75
CA ASP A 177 12.75 -17.23 4.28
C ASP A 177 12.31 -18.69 4.45
N ILE A 178 11.74 -19.02 5.60
CA ILE A 178 11.21 -20.36 5.92
C ILE A 178 10.01 -20.68 5.01
N TYR A 179 9.10 -19.72 4.84
CA TYR A 179 7.94 -19.92 3.97
C TYR A 179 8.34 -20.09 2.50
N LYS A 180 9.33 -19.31 2.01
CA LYS A 180 9.90 -19.49 0.67
C LYS A 180 10.55 -20.87 0.49
N ALA A 181 11.24 -21.39 1.51
CA ALA A 181 11.81 -22.72 1.46
C ALA A 181 10.73 -23.81 1.36
N HIS A 182 9.60 -23.63 2.06
CA HIS A 182 8.42 -24.49 1.96
C HIS A 182 7.81 -24.45 0.54
N GLU A 183 7.57 -23.27 -0.03
CA GLU A 183 7.02 -23.11 -1.38
C GLU A 183 7.93 -23.75 -2.47
N LYS A 184 9.24 -23.71 -2.26
CA LYS A 184 10.23 -24.35 -3.15
C LYS A 184 10.42 -25.84 -2.91
N GLY A 185 9.71 -26.44 -1.95
CA GLY A 185 9.83 -27.85 -1.60
C GLY A 185 11.09 -28.21 -0.80
N GLY A 186 11.87 -27.24 -0.33
CA GLY A 186 13.06 -27.48 0.48
C GLY A 186 12.76 -27.92 1.92
N LEU A 187 11.57 -27.60 2.42
CA LEU A 187 11.04 -28.10 3.69
C LEU A 187 9.52 -28.19 3.59
N HIS A 188 8.91 -29.01 4.48
CA HIS A 188 7.46 -29.14 4.55
C HIS A 188 6.95 -28.69 5.90
N ILE A 189 6.00 -27.72 5.89
CA ILE A 189 5.32 -27.24 7.09
C ILE A 189 3.97 -27.93 7.17
N HIS A 190 3.80 -28.79 8.18
CA HIS A 190 2.49 -29.35 8.50
C HIS A 190 1.60 -28.29 9.15
N LYS A 191 0.34 -28.24 8.70
CA LYS A 191 -0.70 -27.34 9.24
C LYS A 191 -1.71 -28.15 10.02
#